data_f97346b8db066f376dae6c2b7d24da0a
#
_entry.id   f97346b8db066f376dae6c2b7d24da0a
#
_cell.length_a   1.000
_cell.length_b   1.000
_cell.length_c   1.000
_cell.angle_alpha   90.00
_cell.angle_beta   90.00
_cell.angle_gamma   90.00
#
_symmetry.space_group_name_H-M   'P 1'
#
loop_
_entity.id
_entity.type
_entity.pdbx_description
1 polymer ?
#
loop_
_entity_poly.entity_id
_entity_poly.type
_entity_poly.pdbx_seq_one_letter_code
_entity_poly.pdbx_strand_id
1 'polypeptide(L)'
;MRKINIQGKDYVPVHERLTEFWKNNPSWSIRTEIIDSPQGKVRFRACVFDENGLLRATGHGEEKENSTFINKSSYVENCETSAIGRALGLLGIGIDTSLASYEEVANAMAQQDGQKEQPKQSFQDDREWITEAQFNRTVERFNAGEKDIIDKVLKTFKMRRELREQLLKIKGGNNNG
;
A
#
# COMPACT_ATOMS: atom_id res chain seq x y z
N MET A 1 5.59 -23.91 -16.00
CA MET A 1 5.30 -22.63 -15.34
C MET A 1 6.22 -22.44 -14.14
N ARG A 2 6.82 -21.27 -14.00
CA ARG A 2 7.60 -20.90 -12.83
C ARG A 2 6.67 -20.71 -11.63
N LYS A 3 7.09 -21.15 -10.45
CA LYS A 3 6.35 -20.99 -9.19
C LYS A 3 7.14 -20.06 -8.26
N ILE A 4 6.43 -19.29 -7.43
CA ILE A 4 7.00 -18.45 -6.40
C ILE A 4 6.48 -18.92 -5.05
N ASN A 5 7.38 -19.17 -4.11
CA ASN A 5 7.01 -19.63 -2.78
C ASN A 5 6.67 -18.45 -1.86
N ILE A 6 5.49 -18.52 -1.22
CA ILE A 6 5.06 -17.58 -0.19
C ILE A 6 4.65 -18.41 1.03
N GLN A 7 5.31 -18.21 2.15
CA GLN A 7 5.03 -18.87 3.43
C GLN A 7 4.88 -20.41 3.31
N GLY A 8 5.75 -21.03 2.51
CA GLY A 8 5.77 -22.49 2.33
C GLY A 8 4.76 -23.02 1.31
N LYS A 9 3.99 -22.17 0.63
CA LYS A 9 3.09 -22.55 -0.46
C LYS A 9 3.56 -21.97 -1.79
N ASP A 10 3.44 -22.75 -2.84
CA ASP A 10 3.82 -22.35 -4.19
C ASP A 10 2.63 -21.70 -4.90
N TYR A 11 2.89 -20.57 -5.55
CA TYR A 11 1.92 -19.83 -6.34
C TYR A 11 2.44 -19.55 -7.74
N VAL A 12 1.56 -19.61 -8.73
CA VAL A 12 1.90 -19.33 -10.12
C VAL A 12 1.51 -17.88 -10.44
N PRO A 13 2.47 -17.02 -10.87
CA PRO A 13 2.18 -15.67 -11.34
C PRO A 13 1.23 -15.66 -12.54
N VAL A 14 0.44 -14.59 -12.69
CA VAL A 14 -0.54 -14.47 -13.78
C VAL A 14 0.13 -14.49 -15.16
N HIS A 15 1.30 -13.87 -15.31
CA HIS A 15 2.03 -13.88 -16.59
C HIS A 15 2.46 -15.30 -17.02
N GLU A 16 2.79 -16.18 -16.07
CA GLU A 16 3.08 -17.58 -16.36
C GLU A 16 1.82 -18.33 -16.80
N ARG A 17 0.67 -18.05 -16.14
CA ARG A 17 -0.64 -18.59 -16.57
C ARG A 17 -1.01 -18.13 -17.97
N LEU A 18 -0.79 -16.85 -18.29
CA LEU A 18 -1.03 -16.28 -19.62
C LEU A 18 -0.12 -16.92 -20.68
N THR A 19 1.16 -17.11 -20.38
CA THR A 19 2.10 -17.77 -21.29
C THR A 19 1.66 -19.18 -21.64
N GLU A 20 1.25 -19.97 -20.64
CA GLU A 20 0.74 -21.32 -20.85
C GLU A 20 -0.58 -21.33 -21.61
N PHE A 21 -1.48 -20.40 -21.28
CA PHE A 21 -2.77 -20.24 -21.95
C PHE A 21 -2.60 -20.01 -23.47
N TRP A 22 -1.80 -18.99 -23.85
CA TRP A 22 -1.61 -18.66 -25.27
C TRP A 22 -0.85 -19.73 -26.04
N LYS A 23 0.04 -20.46 -25.38
CA LYS A 23 0.74 -21.60 -25.98
C LYS A 23 -0.23 -22.71 -26.40
N ASN A 24 -1.22 -22.98 -25.56
CA ASN A 24 -2.15 -24.11 -25.76
C ASN A 24 -3.44 -23.71 -26.50
N ASN A 25 -3.78 -22.40 -26.48
CA ASN A 25 -5.05 -21.89 -27.01
C ASN A 25 -4.84 -20.64 -27.90
N PRO A 26 -4.07 -20.73 -29.00
CA PRO A 26 -3.68 -19.53 -29.77
C PRO A 26 -4.86 -18.84 -30.48
N SER A 27 -5.98 -19.55 -30.70
CA SER A 27 -7.18 -19.01 -31.34
C SER A 27 -8.24 -18.51 -30.34
N TRP A 28 -8.01 -18.66 -29.05
CA TRP A 28 -8.95 -18.21 -28.01
C TRP A 28 -8.80 -16.71 -27.75
N SER A 29 -9.68 -16.16 -26.93
CA SER A 29 -9.58 -14.73 -26.54
C SER A 29 -9.88 -14.53 -25.08
N ILE A 30 -9.24 -13.50 -24.52
CA ILE A 30 -9.54 -12.99 -23.16
C ILE A 30 -10.06 -11.56 -23.33
N ARG A 31 -11.18 -11.27 -22.70
CA ARG A 31 -11.76 -9.91 -22.64
C ARG A 31 -11.93 -9.52 -21.19
N THR A 32 -11.55 -8.29 -20.87
CA THR A 32 -11.75 -7.68 -19.57
C THR A 32 -12.73 -6.53 -19.69
N GLU A 33 -13.48 -6.30 -18.64
CA GLU A 33 -14.37 -5.16 -18.52
C GLU A 33 -14.47 -4.68 -17.08
N ILE A 34 -14.61 -3.39 -16.88
CA ILE A 34 -14.97 -2.80 -15.60
C ILE A 34 -16.45 -3.03 -15.37
N ILE A 35 -16.81 -3.77 -14.31
CA ILE A 35 -18.21 -3.98 -13.91
C ILE A 35 -18.77 -2.72 -13.25
N ASP A 36 -18.01 -2.20 -12.30
CA ASP A 36 -18.28 -0.93 -11.63
C ASP A 36 -16.99 -0.31 -11.10
N SER A 37 -17.04 1.00 -10.85
CA SER A 37 -15.91 1.75 -10.30
C SER A 37 -16.43 2.82 -9.34
N PRO A 38 -17.01 2.42 -8.17
CA PRO A 38 -17.39 3.38 -7.16
C PRO A 38 -16.16 4.07 -6.60
N GLN A 39 -16.30 5.27 -6.07
CA GLN A 39 -15.18 6.10 -5.62
C GLN A 39 -14.14 5.32 -4.79
N GLY A 40 -12.90 5.28 -5.29
CA GLY A 40 -11.78 4.60 -4.65
C GLY A 40 -11.83 3.07 -4.66
N LYS A 41 -12.69 2.45 -5.50
CA LYS A 41 -12.75 1.01 -5.74
C LYS A 41 -12.94 0.73 -7.22
N VAL A 42 -12.52 -0.45 -7.65
CA VAL A 42 -12.77 -0.94 -9.00
C VAL A 42 -13.06 -2.44 -8.95
N ARG A 43 -14.00 -2.88 -9.79
CA ARG A 43 -14.27 -4.30 -10.04
C ARG A 43 -14.10 -4.60 -11.51
N PHE A 44 -13.33 -5.65 -11.78
CA PHE A 44 -13.15 -6.18 -13.12
C PHE A 44 -13.78 -7.56 -13.24
N ARG A 45 -14.24 -7.84 -14.46
CA ARG A 45 -14.56 -9.18 -14.93
C ARG A 45 -13.63 -9.52 -16.10
N ALA A 46 -13.00 -10.69 -16.05
CA ALA A 46 -12.29 -11.28 -17.16
C ALA A 46 -13.09 -12.48 -17.69
N CYS A 47 -13.30 -12.53 -19.00
CA CYS A 47 -14.00 -13.61 -19.69
C CYS A 47 -13.05 -14.26 -20.68
N VAL A 48 -13.01 -15.59 -20.70
CA VAL A 48 -12.21 -16.38 -21.65
C VAL A 48 -13.17 -17.07 -22.61
N PHE A 49 -12.93 -16.87 -23.90
CA PHE A 49 -13.73 -17.45 -24.98
C PHE A 49 -12.88 -18.38 -25.85
N ASP A 50 -13.45 -19.47 -26.29
CA ASP A 50 -12.82 -20.35 -27.27
C ASP A 50 -12.88 -19.79 -28.70
N GLU A 51 -12.34 -20.55 -29.67
CA GLU A 51 -12.29 -20.18 -31.09
C GLU A 51 -13.69 -19.99 -31.72
N ASN A 52 -14.74 -20.57 -31.13
CA ASN A 52 -16.12 -20.43 -31.56
C ASN A 52 -16.85 -19.27 -30.86
N GLY A 53 -16.17 -18.53 -29.98
CA GLY A 53 -16.73 -17.45 -29.19
C GLY A 53 -17.58 -17.91 -28.00
N LEU A 54 -17.49 -19.19 -27.61
CA LEU A 54 -18.19 -19.74 -26.45
C LEU A 54 -17.42 -19.34 -25.18
N LEU A 55 -18.13 -18.83 -24.19
CA LEU A 55 -17.57 -18.49 -22.87
C LEU A 55 -17.13 -19.75 -22.12
N ARG A 56 -15.87 -19.86 -21.77
CA ARG A 56 -15.24 -21.02 -21.12
C ARG A 56 -14.95 -20.81 -19.66
N ALA A 57 -14.60 -19.56 -19.28
CA ALA A 57 -14.32 -19.20 -17.89
C ALA A 57 -14.57 -17.71 -17.64
N THR A 58 -14.87 -17.39 -16.38
CA THR A 58 -15.03 -15.99 -15.92
C THR A 58 -14.33 -15.82 -14.59
N GLY A 59 -13.50 -14.79 -14.47
CA GLY A 59 -12.86 -14.39 -13.23
C GLY A 59 -13.28 -12.98 -12.82
N HIS A 60 -13.36 -12.72 -11.51
CA HIS A 60 -13.69 -11.41 -10.96
C HIS A 60 -12.59 -10.95 -10.01
N GLY A 61 -12.27 -9.67 -10.04
CA GLY A 61 -11.39 -9.00 -9.10
C GLY A 61 -12.05 -7.76 -8.49
N GLU A 62 -11.70 -7.44 -7.27
CA GLU A 62 -12.02 -6.15 -6.65
C GLU A 62 -10.75 -5.62 -5.97
N GLU A 63 -10.40 -4.37 -6.25
CA GLU A 63 -9.32 -3.66 -5.60
C GLU A 63 -9.78 -2.30 -5.10
N LYS A 64 -9.09 -1.85 -4.03
CA LYS A 64 -9.35 -0.54 -3.43
C LYS A 64 -8.10 0.32 -3.53
N GLU A 65 -8.29 1.55 -3.98
CA GLU A 65 -7.26 2.58 -3.97
C GLU A 65 -6.66 2.74 -2.56
N ASN A 66 -5.35 2.93 -2.50
CA ASN A 66 -4.61 3.10 -1.25
C ASN A 66 -4.66 1.92 -0.26
N SER A 67 -5.21 0.76 -0.63
CA SER A 67 -5.23 -0.43 0.23
C SER A 67 -3.85 -1.05 0.44
N THR A 68 -2.94 -0.89 -0.52
CA THR A 68 -1.53 -1.30 -0.45
C THR A 68 -0.64 -0.23 -1.05
N PHE A 69 0.68 -0.34 -0.87
CA PHE A 69 1.63 0.57 -1.53
C PHE A 69 1.48 0.55 -3.06
N ILE A 70 1.26 -0.63 -3.65
CA ILE A 70 1.05 -0.79 -5.10
C ILE A 70 -0.28 -0.17 -5.51
N ASN A 71 -1.33 -0.34 -4.73
CA ASN A 71 -2.67 0.17 -5.02
C ASN A 71 -2.81 1.69 -4.85
N LYS A 72 -1.76 2.40 -4.44
CA LYS A 72 -1.74 3.87 -4.48
C LYS A 72 -1.76 4.43 -5.89
N SER A 73 -1.15 3.71 -6.85
CA SER A 73 -1.01 4.16 -8.23
C SER A 73 -1.53 3.17 -9.27
N SER A 74 -1.75 1.91 -8.90
CA SER A 74 -2.01 0.82 -9.88
C SER A 74 -3.13 -0.13 -9.43
N TYR A 75 -4.12 0.35 -8.66
CA TYR A 75 -5.21 -0.50 -8.19
C TYR A 75 -6.12 -0.98 -9.33
N VAL A 76 -6.23 -0.23 -10.42
CA VAL A 76 -7.02 -0.58 -11.61
C VAL A 76 -6.37 -1.75 -12.33
N GLU A 77 -5.07 -1.63 -12.65
CA GLU A 77 -4.28 -2.64 -13.34
C GLU A 77 -4.13 -3.92 -12.51
N ASN A 78 -3.97 -3.78 -11.19
CA ASN A 78 -3.94 -4.93 -10.28
C ASN A 78 -5.26 -5.69 -10.26
N CYS A 79 -6.38 -4.98 -10.26
CA CYS A 79 -7.71 -5.57 -10.28
C CYS A 79 -7.94 -6.36 -11.58
N GLU A 80 -7.55 -5.81 -12.72
CA GLU A 80 -7.63 -6.48 -14.02
C GLU A 80 -6.79 -7.76 -14.04
N THR A 81 -5.52 -7.66 -13.55
CA THR A 81 -4.61 -8.80 -13.46
C THR A 81 -5.19 -9.92 -12.57
N SER A 82 -5.77 -9.57 -11.43
CA SER A 82 -6.41 -10.51 -10.52
C SER A 82 -7.61 -11.21 -11.18
N ALA A 83 -8.45 -10.47 -11.92
CA ALA A 83 -9.57 -11.04 -12.65
C ALA A 83 -9.11 -12.05 -13.72
N ILE A 84 -8.07 -11.70 -14.49
CA ILE A 84 -7.47 -12.62 -15.49
C ILE A 84 -6.90 -13.87 -14.81
N GLY A 85 -6.14 -13.70 -13.74
CA GLY A 85 -5.54 -14.81 -13.00
C GLY A 85 -6.56 -15.81 -12.51
N ARG A 86 -7.73 -15.35 -12.03
CA ARG A 86 -8.86 -16.20 -11.60
C ARG A 86 -9.54 -16.91 -12.77
N ALA A 87 -9.77 -16.20 -13.87
CA ALA A 87 -10.37 -16.82 -15.07
C ALA A 87 -9.49 -17.98 -15.60
N LEU A 88 -8.17 -17.77 -15.67
CA LEU A 88 -7.21 -18.80 -16.09
C LEU A 88 -7.12 -19.95 -15.07
N GLY A 89 -7.19 -19.63 -13.77
CA GLY A 89 -7.26 -20.66 -12.73
C GLY A 89 -8.49 -21.56 -12.86
N LEU A 90 -9.66 -21.00 -13.19
CA LEU A 90 -10.88 -21.80 -13.44
C LEU A 90 -10.79 -22.69 -14.68
N LEU A 91 -9.90 -22.38 -15.63
CA LEU A 91 -9.55 -23.26 -16.75
C LEU A 91 -8.55 -24.37 -16.37
N GLY A 92 -8.11 -24.41 -15.11
CA GLY A 92 -7.14 -25.39 -14.65
C GLY A 92 -5.68 -24.97 -14.81
N ILE A 93 -5.41 -23.72 -15.22
CA ILE A 93 -4.05 -23.26 -15.50
C ILE A 93 -3.40 -22.75 -14.21
N GLY A 94 -2.34 -23.45 -13.77
CA GLY A 94 -1.54 -23.07 -12.60
C GLY A 94 -2.25 -23.21 -11.26
N ILE A 95 -3.14 -24.21 -11.12
CA ILE A 95 -3.91 -24.49 -9.89
C ILE A 95 -3.38 -25.67 -9.06
N ASP A 96 -2.18 -26.16 -9.35
CA ASP A 96 -1.59 -27.33 -8.67
C ASP A 96 -1.63 -27.22 -7.14
N THR A 97 -1.57 -25.99 -6.62
CA THR A 97 -1.54 -25.72 -5.18
C THR A 97 -2.59 -24.73 -4.72
N SER A 98 -3.07 -23.85 -5.59
CA SER A 98 -4.03 -22.79 -5.26
C SER A 98 -4.72 -22.22 -6.50
N LEU A 99 -6.00 -21.91 -6.39
CA LEU A 99 -6.71 -21.11 -7.40
C LEU A 99 -6.19 -19.66 -7.42
N ALA A 100 -5.84 -19.11 -6.25
CA ALA A 100 -5.26 -17.79 -6.16
C ALA A 100 -3.90 -17.71 -6.88
N SER A 101 -3.63 -16.59 -7.55
CA SER A 101 -2.33 -16.31 -8.16
C SER A 101 -1.34 -15.76 -7.13
N TYR A 102 -0.07 -15.67 -7.52
CA TYR A 102 0.94 -15.01 -6.70
C TYR A 102 0.54 -13.57 -6.35
N GLU A 103 0.05 -12.82 -7.34
CA GLU A 103 -0.32 -11.41 -7.19
C GLU A 103 -1.48 -11.25 -6.19
N GLU A 104 -2.48 -12.11 -6.24
CA GLU A 104 -3.61 -12.08 -5.29
C GLU A 104 -3.16 -12.33 -3.85
N VAL A 105 -2.28 -13.29 -3.65
CA VAL A 105 -1.78 -13.62 -2.30
C VAL A 105 -0.86 -12.52 -1.79
N ALA A 106 0.03 -11.99 -2.64
CA ALA A 106 0.91 -10.89 -2.28
C ALA A 106 0.11 -9.62 -1.90
N ASN A 107 -0.95 -9.30 -2.66
CA ASN A 107 -1.85 -8.20 -2.34
C ASN A 107 -2.62 -8.44 -1.03
N ALA A 108 -3.15 -9.64 -0.82
CA ALA A 108 -3.85 -9.97 0.43
C ALA A 108 -2.94 -9.83 1.67
N MET A 109 -1.69 -10.28 1.56
CA MET A 109 -0.70 -10.14 2.63
C MET A 109 -0.34 -8.67 2.88
N ALA A 110 -0.11 -7.89 1.82
CA ALA A 110 0.17 -6.46 1.94
C ALA A 110 -1.01 -5.69 2.55
N GLN A 111 -2.26 -6.11 2.30
CA GLN A 111 -3.45 -5.54 2.95
C GLN A 111 -3.53 -5.92 4.44
N GLN A 112 -3.18 -7.15 4.80
CA GLN A 112 -3.14 -7.59 6.20
C GLN A 112 -2.04 -6.88 6.99
N ASP A 113 -0.86 -6.67 6.38
CA ASP A 113 0.23 -5.91 6.99
C ASP A 113 -0.09 -4.41 7.09
N GLY A 114 -0.88 -3.89 6.17
CA GLY A 114 -1.41 -2.51 6.23
C GLY A 114 -2.53 -2.33 7.26
N GLN A 115 -3.22 -3.42 7.67
CA GLN A 115 -4.25 -3.42 8.73
C GLN A 115 -3.69 -3.80 10.11
N LYS A 116 -2.62 -4.55 10.17
CA LYS A 116 -1.74 -4.45 11.34
C LYS A 116 -1.23 -3.01 11.28
N GLU A 117 -1.70 -2.15 12.20
CA GLU A 117 -0.99 -0.91 12.47
C GLU A 117 0.47 -1.28 12.28
N GLN A 118 1.12 -0.69 11.25
CA GLN A 118 2.57 -0.71 11.23
C GLN A 118 2.91 -0.45 12.68
N PRO A 119 3.69 -1.29 13.35
CA PRO A 119 4.29 -0.82 14.56
C PRO A 119 4.89 0.48 14.02
N LYS A 120 4.28 1.62 14.41
CA LYS A 120 4.90 2.90 14.17
C LYS A 120 6.31 2.53 14.50
N GLN A 121 7.22 2.50 13.47
CA GLN A 121 8.61 2.58 13.82
C GLN A 121 8.58 3.81 14.71
N SER A 122 8.38 3.52 15.98
CA SER A 122 8.82 4.43 16.98
C SER A 122 10.28 4.51 16.60
N PHE A 123 10.64 5.52 15.80
CA PHE A 123 11.92 6.15 16.07
C PHE A 123 11.82 6.26 17.58
N GLN A 124 12.50 5.37 18.28
CA GLN A 124 12.70 5.53 19.69
C GLN A 124 13.41 6.89 19.72
N ASP A 125 12.57 7.88 19.89
CA ASP A 125 13.05 9.23 20.09
C ASP A 125 13.61 9.19 21.51
N ASP A 126 14.86 8.78 21.63
CA ASP A 126 15.57 8.59 22.90
C ASP A 126 15.80 9.93 23.62
N ARG A 127 15.32 11.04 23.03
CA ARG A 127 15.35 12.35 23.67
C ARG A 127 14.47 12.33 24.92
N GLU A 128 14.90 13.00 25.96
CA GLU A 128 14.10 13.18 27.16
C GLU A 128 12.92 14.14 26.93
N TRP A 129 11.85 13.97 27.68
CA TRP A 129 10.75 14.91 27.68
C TRP A 129 11.18 16.22 28.32
N ILE A 130 10.86 17.35 27.67
CA ILE A 130 11.10 18.67 28.26
C ILE A 130 10.28 18.82 29.54
N THR A 131 10.92 19.23 30.59
CA THR A 131 10.23 19.59 31.84
C THR A 131 9.72 21.02 31.74
N GLU A 132 8.73 21.38 32.59
CA GLU A 132 8.18 22.73 32.65
C GLU A 132 9.25 23.77 33.01
N ALA A 133 10.15 23.42 33.91
CA ALA A 133 11.29 24.29 34.27
C ALA A 133 12.24 24.56 33.10
N GLN A 134 12.53 23.52 32.29
CA GLN A 134 13.37 23.66 31.09
C GLN A 134 12.67 24.48 30.01
N PHE A 135 11.37 24.32 29.86
CA PHE A 135 10.54 25.09 28.91
C PHE A 135 10.57 26.59 29.29
N ASN A 136 10.27 26.93 30.54
CA ASN A 136 10.26 28.30 31.02
C ASN A 136 11.64 28.97 30.88
N ARG A 137 12.71 28.27 31.25
CA ARG A 137 14.08 28.73 31.07
C ARG A 137 14.45 28.96 29.59
N THR A 138 13.89 28.18 28.69
CA THR A 138 14.08 28.34 27.23
C THR A 138 13.44 29.65 26.76
N VAL A 139 12.23 29.93 27.20
CA VAL A 139 11.52 31.18 26.89
C VAL A 139 12.26 32.41 27.46
N GLU A 140 12.73 32.34 28.71
CA GLU A 140 13.52 33.42 29.34
C GLU A 140 14.80 33.70 28.55
N ARG A 141 15.59 32.68 28.20
CA ARG A 141 16.82 32.81 27.42
C ARG A 141 16.57 33.37 26.03
N PHE A 142 15.49 32.96 25.38
CA PHE A 142 15.10 33.48 24.07
C PHE A 142 14.77 34.97 24.16
N ASN A 143 14.01 35.40 25.19
CA ASN A 143 13.67 36.79 25.45
C ASN A 143 14.89 37.62 25.84
N ALA A 144 15.91 37.01 26.47
CA ALA A 144 17.20 37.64 26.77
C ALA A 144 18.14 37.78 25.54
N GLY A 145 17.69 37.35 24.33
CA GLY A 145 18.41 37.56 23.07
C GLY A 145 19.11 36.32 22.51
N GLU A 146 19.00 35.15 23.15
CA GLU A 146 19.59 33.91 22.64
C GLU A 146 18.66 33.26 21.56
N LYS A 147 18.69 33.78 20.34
CA LYS A 147 17.77 33.43 19.26
C LYS A 147 17.81 31.95 18.84
N ASP A 148 18.96 31.28 19.04
CA ASP A 148 19.14 29.87 18.63
C ASP A 148 18.64 28.83 19.65
N ILE A 149 18.29 29.30 20.87
CA ILE A 149 17.95 28.40 21.98
C ILE A 149 16.74 27.54 21.68
N ILE A 150 15.73 28.07 20.99
CA ILE A 150 14.52 27.33 20.63
C ILE A 150 14.86 26.18 19.68
N ASP A 151 15.68 26.38 18.66
CA ASP A 151 16.09 25.36 17.72
C ASP A 151 16.91 24.25 18.38
N LYS A 152 17.80 24.63 19.32
CA LYS A 152 18.56 23.67 20.13
C LYS A 152 17.64 22.80 20.98
N VAL A 153 16.68 23.41 21.65
CA VAL A 153 15.72 22.68 22.51
C VAL A 153 14.80 21.79 21.72
N LEU A 154 14.32 22.21 20.55
CA LEU A 154 13.50 21.39 19.65
C LEU A 154 14.25 20.15 19.13
N LYS A 155 15.58 20.22 19.03
CA LYS A 155 16.43 19.08 18.64
C LYS A 155 16.76 18.16 19.81
N THR A 156 16.88 18.70 21.02
CA THR A 156 17.38 17.99 22.20
C THR A 156 16.28 17.29 22.98
N PHE A 157 15.07 17.87 23.06
CA PHE A 157 13.99 17.36 23.88
C PHE A 157 12.76 16.95 23.07
N LYS A 158 12.04 15.92 23.54
CA LYS A 158 10.64 15.68 23.17
C LYS A 158 9.75 16.68 23.87
N MET A 159 8.67 17.07 23.21
CA MET A 159 7.66 17.91 23.84
C MET A 159 6.28 17.66 23.27
N ARG A 160 5.25 17.95 24.07
CA ARG A 160 3.86 17.92 23.63
C ARG A 160 3.65 18.94 22.52
N ARG A 161 2.68 18.65 21.67
CA ARG A 161 2.36 19.49 20.50
C ARG A 161 2.08 20.94 20.90
N GLU A 162 1.33 21.13 21.99
CA GLU A 162 0.96 22.46 22.48
C GLU A 162 2.19 23.29 22.86
N LEU A 163 3.15 22.70 23.58
CA LEU A 163 4.40 23.37 23.98
C LEU A 163 5.28 23.71 22.77
N ARG A 164 5.31 22.81 21.80
CA ARG A 164 6.04 23.06 20.55
C ARG A 164 5.47 24.23 19.76
N GLU A 165 4.14 24.29 19.64
CA GLU A 165 3.45 25.39 18.95
C GLU A 165 3.67 26.72 19.67
N GLN A 166 3.70 26.72 21.01
CA GLN A 166 4.03 27.92 21.80
C GLN A 166 5.44 28.43 21.51
N LEU A 167 6.47 27.56 21.54
CA LEU A 167 7.85 27.97 21.22
C LEU A 167 7.98 28.50 19.79
N LEU A 168 7.30 27.89 18.82
CA LEU A 168 7.32 28.35 17.43
C LEU A 168 6.62 29.71 17.26
N LYS A 169 5.53 29.98 17.99
CA LYS A 169 4.87 31.28 18.00
C LYS A 169 5.78 32.38 18.60
N ILE A 170 6.45 32.07 19.72
CA ILE A 170 7.41 33.00 20.35
C ILE A 170 8.54 33.31 19.38
N LYS A 171 9.06 32.28 18.68
CA LYS A 171 10.13 32.48 17.68
C LYS A 171 9.66 33.32 16.49
N GLY A 172 8.42 33.11 15.99
CA GLY A 172 7.86 33.83 14.84
C GLY A 172 7.41 35.25 15.17
N GLY A 173 6.96 35.51 16.41
CA GLY A 173 6.49 36.85 16.86
C GLY A 173 7.57 37.88 17.02
N ASN A 174 8.84 37.50 17.18
CA ASN A 174 9.98 38.43 17.32
C ASN A 174 10.70 38.80 16.02
N ASN A 175 10.15 38.38 14.85
CA ASN A 175 10.73 38.73 13.54
C ASN A 175 10.10 39.98 12.88
N ASN A 176 9.22 40.72 13.60
CA ASN A 176 8.61 41.96 13.15
C ASN A 176 8.99 43.12 14.09
N GLY A 177 10.28 43.38 14.21
CA GLY A 177 10.81 44.55 14.87
C GLY A 177 12.11 44.97 14.22
#